data_3de9ea6e9d52e4f51e98655ee29eaa14
#
_entry.id   3de9ea6e9d52e4f51e98655ee29eaa14
#
_cell.length_a   1.000
_cell.length_b   1.000
_cell.length_c   1.000
_cell.angle_alpha   90.00
_cell.angle_beta   90.00
_cell.angle_gamma   90.00
#
_symmetry.space_group_name_H-M   'P 1'
#
loop_
_entity.id
_entity.type
_entity.pdbx_description
1 polymer ?
#
loop_
_entity_poly.entity_id
_entity_poly.type
_entity_poly.pdbx_seq_one_letter_code
_entity_poly.pdbx_strand_id
1 'polypeptide(L)'
;MRALRDRLGDSARSFGRVFRNPNIRRIEGAWAASIIAHWAYGIALAVYAYRAGGAAAVGLIGLIRFLPSAAASPFAAVLGDRYRRERVIVTAELTRAALLAVTTVVVLSDGPAIAVYLLAGLVAIAYSAVRPAQAALLPTVARTPQELTAANVTSSTIESLGIVGGPAIGGILLAATSEEVVFGAAAAAFLLSAALVSRVRVETQPEARERREGVFREFSAGFVTLFRERGLRVLVFLLVSQTLVAGALNVLIVVTALQLLELGEEGVGFLNSAVGIGGLAGAVVSAALIGRRLSSNFIAGIFLWGIPIALIGLFPYPGPTLVFLALVGLGNTLVDVSAFTLLQRAVPDEVLARVFGAVQGLWVATIGIGSILAPALIAAVDIRGALLVTGALLPVLAIGFRRRLAVLDAAPLPERELALLRAIDLFAPLPQPILESLAQATKTVRLAPGEEIFRQGDLGDRYYVVAGGEVEVVVDGRVVNVTGPGGYFGEIALLRDVPRTATVRANGEVELLALDREDFIAAVTGHAASIETADSVIATRLGSLRPGLASV
;
A
#
# COMPACT_ATOMS: atom_id res chain seq x y z
N MET A 1 12.45 -12.33 24.55
CA MET A 1 11.43 -11.71 25.40
C MET A 1 11.80 -10.27 25.82
N ARG A 2 13.03 -9.95 26.31
CA ARG A 2 13.44 -8.57 26.66
C ARG A 2 13.36 -7.62 25.45
N ALA A 3 13.93 -7.96 24.31
CA ALA A 3 13.91 -7.14 23.10
C ALA A 3 12.47 -6.85 22.57
N LEU A 4 11.54 -7.77 22.73
CA LEU A 4 10.13 -7.56 22.38
C LEU A 4 9.45 -6.60 23.38
N ARG A 5 9.77 -6.74 24.66
CA ARG A 5 9.24 -5.87 25.74
C ARG A 5 9.77 -4.43 25.60
N ASP A 6 11.04 -4.28 25.20
CA ASP A 6 11.65 -2.97 24.97
C ASP A 6 11.04 -2.31 23.72
N ARG A 7 10.84 -3.04 22.63
CA ARG A 7 10.14 -2.56 21.41
C ARG A 7 8.69 -2.17 21.71
N LEU A 8 7.96 -2.96 22.50
CA LEU A 8 6.60 -2.63 22.91
C LEU A 8 6.58 -1.39 23.83
N GLY A 9 7.55 -1.24 24.72
CA GLY A 9 7.73 -0.07 25.56
C GLY A 9 8.08 1.20 24.76
N ASP A 10 8.89 1.08 23.70
CA ASP A 10 9.20 2.18 22.78
C ASP A 10 8.01 2.57 21.93
N SER A 11 7.25 1.59 21.44
CA SER A 11 5.99 1.83 20.73
C SER A 11 4.97 2.56 21.61
N ALA A 12 4.76 2.09 22.85
CA ALA A 12 3.84 2.75 23.79
C ALA A 12 4.28 4.19 24.13
N ARG A 13 5.58 4.45 24.27
CA ARG A 13 6.13 5.79 24.47
C ARG A 13 5.96 6.68 23.24
N SER A 14 6.06 6.11 22.05
CA SER A 14 5.84 6.82 20.78
C SER A 14 4.37 7.19 20.60
N PHE A 15 3.43 6.30 20.91
CA PHE A 15 2.00 6.61 20.96
C PHE A 15 1.69 7.74 21.96
N GLY A 16 2.29 7.71 23.17
CA GLY A 16 2.12 8.78 24.16
C GLY A 16 2.61 10.14 23.67
N ARG A 17 3.63 10.20 22.80
CA ARG A 17 4.14 11.44 22.20
C ARG A 17 3.16 12.03 21.16
N VAL A 18 2.51 11.21 20.35
CA VAL A 18 1.49 11.63 19.37
C VAL A 18 0.36 12.38 20.06
N PHE A 19 -0.14 11.86 21.17
CA PHE A 19 -1.23 12.50 21.92
C PHE A 19 -0.84 13.79 22.66
N ARG A 20 0.46 14.11 22.79
CA ARG A 20 0.94 15.41 23.30
C ARG A 20 0.87 16.53 22.24
N ASN A 21 0.90 16.21 20.95
CA ASN A 21 0.68 17.19 19.89
C ASN A 21 -0.83 17.42 19.70
N PRO A 22 -1.35 18.62 20.05
CA PRO A 22 -2.79 18.86 20.00
C PRO A 22 -3.35 18.81 18.59
N ASN A 23 -2.55 19.13 17.55
CA ASN A 23 -2.99 19.07 16.16
C ASN A 23 -3.11 17.61 15.70
N ILE A 24 -2.11 16.76 15.96
CA ILE A 24 -2.17 15.34 15.61
C ILE A 24 -3.32 14.66 16.34
N ARG A 25 -3.47 14.90 17.66
CA ARG A 25 -4.59 14.36 18.44
C ARG A 25 -5.96 14.72 17.87
N ARG A 26 -6.13 15.96 17.35
CA ARG A 26 -7.38 16.39 16.70
C ARG A 26 -7.60 15.68 15.37
N ILE A 27 -6.55 15.53 14.55
CA ILE A 27 -6.62 14.84 13.27
C ILE A 27 -6.96 13.35 13.48
N GLU A 28 -6.28 12.69 14.42
CA GLU A 28 -6.52 11.27 14.70
C GLU A 28 -7.89 11.02 15.33
N GLY A 29 -8.35 11.91 16.22
CA GLY A 29 -9.70 11.85 16.77
C GLY A 29 -10.79 12.09 15.71
N ALA A 30 -10.56 13.02 14.80
CA ALA A 30 -11.43 13.25 13.65
C ALA A 30 -11.48 12.02 12.72
N TRP A 31 -10.33 11.41 12.45
CA TRP A 31 -10.24 10.21 11.64
C TRP A 31 -10.97 9.03 12.27
N ALA A 32 -10.80 8.82 13.59
CA ALA A 32 -11.51 7.76 14.31
C ALA A 32 -13.03 7.93 14.21
N ALA A 33 -13.55 9.15 14.44
CA ALA A 33 -14.97 9.43 14.31
C ALA A 33 -15.46 9.20 12.87
N SER A 34 -14.72 9.69 11.88
CA SER A 34 -15.10 9.60 10.46
C SER A 34 -15.08 8.17 9.95
N ILE A 35 -14.04 7.36 10.25
CA ILE A 35 -13.91 6.00 9.71
C ILE A 35 -14.92 5.03 10.33
N ILE A 36 -15.15 5.12 11.65
CA ILE A 36 -16.17 4.31 12.33
C ILE A 36 -17.55 4.63 11.77
N ALA A 37 -17.90 5.92 11.65
CA ALA A 37 -19.17 6.37 11.09
C ALA A 37 -19.33 5.94 9.62
N HIS A 38 -18.25 6.00 8.82
CA HIS A 38 -18.27 5.57 7.42
C HIS A 38 -18.67 4.10 7.26
N TRP A 39 -18.07 3.22 8.06
CA TRP A 39 -18.37 1.79 8.01
C TRP A 39 -19.73 1.46 8.62
N ALA A 40 -20.11 2.08 9.75
CA ALA A 40 -21.43 1.90 10.37
C ALA A 40 -22.56 2.35 9.42
N TYR A 41 -22.43 3.53 8.81
CA TYR A 41 -23.33 4.04 7.78
C TYR A 41 -23.43 3.08 6.59
N GLY A 42 -22.28 2.49 6.16
CA GLY A 42 -22.25 1.54 5.05
C GLY A 42 -23.15 0.31 5.29
N ILE A 43 -23.19 -0.21 6.52
CA ILE A 43 -24.06 -1.33 6.91
C ILE A 43 -25.53 -0.91 6.89
N ALA A 44 -25.89 0.19 7.53
CA ALA A 44 -27.27 0.67 7.55
C ALA A 44 -27.81 0.95 6.14
N LEU A 45 -26.98 1.54 5.27
CA LEU A 45 -27.33 1.80 3.89
C LEU A 45 -27.55 0.51 3.08
N ALA A 46 -26.73 -0.53 3.31
CA ALA A 46 -26.87 -1.82 2.63
C ALA A 46 -28.16 -2.54 3.08
N VAL A 47 -28.49 -2.49 4.37
CA VAL A 47 -29.74 -3.06 4.92
C VAL A 47 -30.96 -2.27 4.42
N TYR A 48 -30.90 -0.94 4.45
CA TYR A 48 -31.95 -0.09 3.89
C TYR A 48 -32.22 -0.43 2.41
N ALA A 49 -31.17 -0.52 1.60
CA ALA A 49 -31.29 -0.89 0.19
C ALA A 49 -31.91 -2.28 0.01
N TYR A 50 -31.50 -3.24 0.86
CA TYR A 50 -32.03 -4.58 0.81
C TYR A 50 -33.55 -4.61 1.14
N ARG A 51 -34.00 -3.87 2.16
CA ARG A 51 -35.42 -3.73 2.51
C ARG A 51 -36.23 -3.06 1.39
N ALA A 52 -35.63 -2.06 0.72
CA ALA A 52 -36.29 -1.31 -0.34
C ALA A 52 -36.44 -2.07 -1.68
N GLY A 53 -35.51 -3.02 -1.99
CA GLY A 53 -35.54 -3.69 -3.30
C GLY A 53 -34.62 -4.93 -3.39
N GLY A 54 -34.38 -5.60 -2.25
CA GLY A 54 -33.63 -6.85 -2.19
C GLY A 54 -32.18 -6.73 -2.68
N ALA A 55 -31.62 -7.84 -3.13
CA ALA A 55 -30.25 -7.90 -3.62
C ALA A 55 -29.96 -6.92 -4.77
N ALA A 56 -30.94 -6.68 -5.65
CA ALA A 56 -30.81 -5.76 -6.79
C ALA A 56 -30.54 -4.32 -6.33
N ALA A 57 -31.24 -3.85 -5.30
CA ALA A 57 -31.04 -2.53 -4.75
C ALA A 57 -29.69 -2.39 -4.04
N VAL A 58 -29.23 -3.44 -3.32
CA VAL A 58 -27.89 -3.46 -2.73
C VAL A 58 -26.81 -3.39 -3.81
N GLY A 59 -26.97 -4.10 -4.92
CA GLY A 59 -26.06 -4.04 -6.06
C GLY A 59 -26.05 -2.66 -6.71
N LEU A 60 -27.23 -2.06 -6.92
CA LEU A 60 -27.37 -0.73 -7.50
C LEU A 60 -26.70 0.34 -6.64
N ILE A 61 -26.88 0.30 -5.32
CA ILE A 61 -26.27 1.29 -4.44
C ILE A 61 -24.75 1.12 -4.39
N GLY A 62 -24.24 -0.11 -4.47
CA GLY A 62 -22.81 -0.36 -4.66
C GLY A 62 -22.28 0.33 -5.92
N LEU A 63 -22.95 0.16 -7.05
CA LEU A 63 -22.56 0.82 -8.30
C LEU A 63 -22.58 2.36 -8.16
N ILE A 64 -23.66 2.93 -7.61
CA ILE A 64 -23.85 4.39 -7.42
C ILE A 64 -22.79 4.97 -6.47
N ARG A 65 -22.33 4.22 -5.47
CA ARG A 65 -21.28 4.67 -4.55
C ARG A 65 -19.88 4.59 -5.16
N PHE A 66 -19.54 3.47 -5.77
CA PHE A 66 -18.17 3.21 -6.18
C PHE A 66 -17.82 3.80 -7.56
N LEU A 67 -18.70 3.72 -8.56
CA LEU A 67 -18.36 4.17 -9.90
C LEU A 67 -18.16 5.70 -10.00
N PRO A 68 -19.05 6.56 -9.45
CA PRO A 68 -18.80 8.00 -9.44
C PRO A 68 -17.61 8.39 -8.55
N SER A 69 -17.38 7.67 -7.44
CA SER A 69 -16.23 7.90 -6.57
C SER A 69 -14.90 7.58 -7.29
N ALA A 70 -14.87 6.51 -8.10
CA ALA A 70 -13.73 6.20 -8.95
C ALA A 70 -13.43 7.31 -9.97
N ALA A 71 -14.48 7.84 -10.62
CA ALA A 71 -14.34 8.95 -11.56
C ALA A 71 -13.92 10.26 -10.89
N ALA A 72 -14.32 10.49 -9.64
CA ALA A 72 -13.99 11.68 -8.87
C ALA A 72 -12.58 11.63 -8.23
N SER A 73 -12.01 10.44 -8.00
CA SER A 73 -10.77 10.28 -7.25
C SER A 73 -9.55 11.03 -7.83
N PRO A 74 -9.32 11.13 -9.14
CA PRO A 74 -8.22 11.93 -9.70
C PRO A 74 -8.37 13.44 -9.40
N PHE A 75 -9.61 13.93 -9.39
CA PHE A 75 -9.90 15.33 -9.08
C PHE A 75 -9.76 15.61 -7.58
N ALA A 76 -10.10 14.65 -6.74
CA ALA A 76 -9.95 14.73 -5.29
C ALA A 76 -8.48 14.90 -4.87
N ALA A 77 -7.54 14.22 -5.54
CA ALA A 77 -6.11 14.39 -5.33
C ALA A 77 -5.64 15.83 -5.65
N VAL A 78 -6.14 16.40 -6.76
CA VAL A 78 -5.82 17.79 -7.16
C VAL A 78 -6.36 18.81 -6.14
N LEU A 79 -7.51 18.54 -5.51
CA LEU A 79 -8.05 19.42 -4.47
C LEU A 79 -7.10 19.50 -3.26
N GLY A 80 -6.51 18.37 -2.84
CA GLY A 80 -5.52 18.32 -1.74
C GLY A 80 -4.20 19.05 -2.05
N ASP A 81 -3.83 19.15 -3.33
CA ASP A 81 -2.63 19.87 -3.77
C ASP A 81 -2.87 21.39 -3.97
N ARG A 82 -4.10 21.76 -4.35
CA ARG A 82 -4.45 23.16 -4.72
C ARG A 82 -4.97 23.98 -3.54
N TYR A 83 -5.65 23.33 -2.61
CA TYR A 83 -6.28 24.00 -1.48
C TYR A 83 -5.64 23.59 -0.15
N ARG A 84 -5.86 24.39 0.89
CA ARG A 84 -5.42 24.08 2.25
C ARG A 84 -6.07 22.76 2.69
N ARG A 85 -5.24 21.79 3.04
CA ARG A 85 -5.63 20.39 3.29
C ARG A 85 -6.67 20.25 4.40
N GLU A 86 -6.53 21.05 5.47
CA GLU A 86 -7.51 21.09 6.57
C GLU A 86 -8.87 21.62 6.09
N ARG A 87 -8.90 22.58 5.14
CA ARG A 87 -10.17 23.07 4.57
C ARG A 87 -10.81 22.03 3.67
N VAL A 88 -10.04 21.29 2.90
CA VAL A 88 -10.55 20.19 2.06
C VAL A 88 -11.24 19.14 2.94
N ILE A 89 -10.60 18.72 4.05
CA ILE A 89 -11.20 17.76 4.98
C ILE A 89 -12.47 18.34 5.61
N VAL A 90 -12.42 19.55 6.14
CA VAL A 90 -13.59 20.19 6.78
C VAL A 90 -14.75 20.32 5.81
N THR A 91 -14.52 20.79 4.59
CA THR A 91 -15.61 20.93 3.59
C THR A 91 -16.17 19.57 3.19
N ALA A 92 -15.33 18.54 2.99
CA ALA A 92 -15.77 17.19 2.67
C ALA A 92 -16.63 16.60 3.81
N GLU A 93 -16.18 16.72 5.07
CA GLU A 93 -16.91 16.19 6.22
C GLU A 93 -18.23 16.95 6.49
N LEU A 94 -18.25 18.27 6.33
CA LEU A 94 -19.49 19.06 6.40
C LEU A 94 -20.47 18.68 5.28
N THR A 95 -19.98 18.47 4.07
CA THR A 95 -20.79 18.00 2.95
C THR A 95 -21.39 16.62 3.24
N ARG A 96 -20.59 15.68 3.75
CA ARG A 96 -21.06 14.34 4.14
C ARG A 96 -22.11 14.41 5.24
N ALA A 97 -21.87 15.23 6.27
CA ALA A 97 -22.82 15.43 7.37
C ALA A 97 -24.16 16.02 6.87
N ALA A 98 -24.11 17.05 6.02
CA ALA A 98 -25.30 17.64 5.45
C ALA A 98 -26.08 16.65 4.57
N LEU A 99 -25.40 15.92 3.69
CA LEU A 99 -26.02 14.90 2.85
C LEU A 99 -26.67 13.78 3.68
N LEU A 100 -26.03 13.32 4.77
CA LEU A 100 -26.63 12.33 5.66
C LEU A 100 -27.78 12.90 6.50
N ALA A 101 -27.72 14.15 6.93
CA ALA A 101 -28.86 14.79 7.56
C ALA A 101 -30.08 14.85 6.62
N VAL A 102 -29.85 15.21 5.34
CA VAL A 102 -30.91 15.14 4.31
C VAL A 102 -31.38 13.71 4.11
N THR A 103 -30.48 12.73 4.04
CA THR A 103 -30.84 11.30 3.94
C THR A 103 -31.73 10.87 5.11
N THR A 104 -31.37 11.26 6.34
CA THR A 104 -32.19 10.99 7.54
C THR A 104 -33.61 11.55 7.39
N VAL A 105 -33.74 12.80 6.92
CA VAL A 105 -35.06 13.44 6.71
C VAL A 105 -35.85 12.72 5.61
N VAL A 106 -35.21 12.36 4.50
CA VAL A 106 -35.83 11.61 3.40
C VAL A 106 -36.37 10.28 3.89
N VAL A 107 -35.62 9.54 4.70
CA VAL A 107 -36.06 8.24 5.22
C VAL A 107 -37.19 8.42 6.24
N LEU A 108 -37.10 9.40 7.17
CA LEU A 108 -38.15 9.71 8.14
C LEU A 108 -39.46 10.14 7.50
N SER A 109 -39.40 10.71 6.30
CA SER A 109 -40.60 11.16 5.54
C SER A 109 -41.12 10.13 4.53
N ASP A 110 -40.65 8.87 4.61
CA ASP A 110 -40.95 7.79 3.64
C ASP A 110 -40.68 8.22 2.18
N GLY A 111 -39.63 9.03 1.99
CA GLY A 111 -39.24 9.53 0.68
C GLY A 111 -38.72 8.44 -0.26
N PRO A 112 -38.57 8.74 -1.56
CA PRO A 112 -38.22 7.73 -2.56
C PRO A 112 -36.77 7.19 -2.33
N ALA A 113 -36.62 5.87 -2.36
CA ALA A 113 -35.31 5.21 -2.16
C ALA A 113 -34.23 5.70 -3.13
N ILE A 114 -34.60 6.09 -4.35
CA ILE A 114 -33.62 6.64 -5.31
C ILE A 114 -32.97 7.94 -4.82
N ALA A 115 -33.65 8.75 -4.03
CA ALA A 115 -33.06 9.95 -3.42
C ALA A 115 -31.96 9.56 -2.42
N VAL A 116 -32.22 8.55 -1.58
CA VAL A 116 -31.22 8.00 -0.65
C VAL A 116 -30.00 7.47 -1.41
N TYR A 117 -30.19 6.78 -2.54
CA TYR A 117 -29.09 6.23 -3.35
C TYR A 117 -28.25 7.33 -4.00
N LEU A 118 -28.87 8.37 -4.52
CA LEU A 118 -28.14 9.51 -5.11
C LEU A 118 -27.36 10.29 -4.04
N LEU A 119 -27.97 10.53 -2.87
CA LEU A 119 -27.28 11.16 -1.73
C LEU A 119 -26.09 10.31 -1.27
N ALA A 120 -26.23 8.98 -1.21
CA ALA A 120 -25.14 8.08 -0.88
C ALA A 120 -23.98 8.13 -1.89
N GLY A 121 -24.27 8.27 -3.17
CA GLY A 121 -23.28 8.51 -4.22
C GLY A 121 -22.49 9.80 -3.98
N LEU A 122 -23.19 10.90 -3.64
CA LEU A 122 -22.55 12.18 -3.31
C LEU A 122 -21.69 12.10 -2.05
N VAL A 123 -22.14 11.36 -1.01
CA VAL A 123 -21.35 11.08 0.20
C VAL A 123 -20.07 10.33 -0.16
N ALA A 124 -20.12 9.36 -1.07
CA ALA A 124 -18.95 8.59 -1.51
C ALA A 124 -17.97 9.46 -2.33
N ILE A 125 -18.47 10.35 -3.17
CA ILE A 125 -17.63 11.34 -3.90
C ILE A 125 -16.92 12.26 -2.91
N ALA A 126 -17.62 12.81 -1.91
CA ALA A 126 -17.02 13.67 -0.90
C ALA A 126 -15.96 12.94 -0.07
N TYR A 127 -16.19 11.66 0.25
CA TYR A 127 -15.23 10.82 0.99
C TYR A 127 -13.90 10.63 0.24
N SER A 128 -13.91 10.58 -1.10
CA SER A 128 -12.72 10.35 -1.90
C SER A 128 -11.59 11.39 -1.67
N ALA A 129 -11.94 12.60 -1.21
CA ALA A 129 -10.99 13.67 -0.91
C ALA A 129 -10.41 13.60 0.51
N VAL A 130 -11.07 12.91 1.46
CA VAL A 130 -10.70 12.94 2.89
C VAL A 130 -9.37 12.25 3.13
N ARG A 131 -9.20 11.01 2.66
CA ARG A 131 -8.01 10.19 2.92
C ARG A 131 -6.72 10.80 2.34
N PRO A 132 -6.67 11.24 1.06
CA PRO A 132 -5.50 11.90 0.51
C PRO A 132 -5.15 13.20 1.23
N ALA A 133 -6.15 14.02 1.56
CA ALA A 133 -5.94 15.27 2.27
C ALA A 133 -5.38 15.05 3.70
N GLN A 134 -5.87 14.03 4.41
CA GLN A 134 -5.37 13.66 5.74
C GLN A 134 -3.91 13.19 5.68
N ALA A 135 -3.60 12.26 4.77
CA ALA A 135 -2.24 11.75 4.59
C ALA A 135 -1.24 12.87 4.27
N ALA A 136 -1.68 13.86 3.49
CA ALA A 136 -0.88 15.03 3.15
C ALA A 136 -0.82 16.07 4.29
N LEU A 137 -1.81 16.12 5.21
CA LEU A 137 -1.85 17.06 6.34
C LEU A 137 -0.90 16.64 7.47
N LEU A 138 -0.76 15.34 7.76
CA LEU A 138 0.05 14.84 8.87
C LEU A 138 1.51 15.33 8.87
N PRO A 139 2.24 15.30 7.72
CA PRO A 139 3.61 15.80 7.66
C PRO A 139 3.74 17.30 7.99
N THR A 140 2.69 18.10 7.77
CA THR A 140 2.72 19.55 7.99
C THR A 140 2.53 19.95 9.46
N VAL A 141 2.05 19.03 10.29
CA VAL A 141 1.79 19.26 11.72
C VAL A 141 2.72 18.47 12.62
N ALA A 142 3.42 17.47 12.09
CA ALA A 142 4.44 16.71 12.81
C ALA A 142 5.71 17.57 12.99
N ARG A 143 6.25 17.60 14.21
CA ARG A 143 7.43 18.41 14.57
C ARG A 143 8.74 17.67 14.36
N THR A 144 8.69 16.34 14.33
CA THR A 144 9.86 15.45 14.15
C THR A 144 9.51 14.27 13.25
N PRO A 145 10.50 13.66 12.56
CA PRO A 145 10.28 12.44 11.78
C PRO A 145 9.69 11.28 12.61
N GLN A 146 10.08 11.17 13.89
CA GLN A 146 9.57 10.16 14.81
C GLN A 146 8.09 10.40 15.15
N GLU A 147 7.69 11.67 15.32
CA GLU A 147 6.29 12.05 15.54
C GLU A 147 5.42 11.73 14.32
N LEU A 148 5.93 11.99 13.10
CA LEU A 148 5.24 11.63 11.85
C LEU A 148 5.06 10.12 11.71
N THR A 149 6.12 9.34 11.99
CA THR A 149 6.04 7.87 11.94
C THR A 149 4.99 7.36 12.94
N ALA A 150 5.01 7.87 14.17
CA ALA A 150 4.04 7.47 15.19
C ALA A 150 2.60 7.88 14.83
N ALA A 151 2.40 9.06 14.21
CA ALA A 151 1.10 9.48 13.70
C ALA A 151 0.60 8.55 12.59
N ASN A 152 1.43 8.20 11.62
CA ASN A 152 1.05 7.26 10.54
C ASN A 152 0.67 5.87 11.09
N VAL A 153 1.40 5.35 12.08
CA VAL A 153 1.06 4.09 12.75
C VAL A 153 -0.28 4.22 13.47
N THR A 154 -0.53 5.35 14.15
CA THR A 154 -1.81 5.63 14.82
C THR A 154 -2.96 5.67 13.82
N SER A 155 -2.83 6.42 12.72
CA SER A 155 -3.85 6.49 11.66
C SER A 155 -4.18 5.12 11.07
N SER A 156 -3.15 4.30 10.78
CA SER A 156 -3.35 2.94 10.26
C SER A 156 -4.03 2.03 11.27
N THR A 157 -3.70 2.17 12.56
CA THR A 157 -4.36 1.41 13.64
C THR A 157 -5.83 1.80 13.76
N ILE A 158 -6.14 3.11 13.77
CA ILE A 158 -7.51 3.63 13.80
C ILE A 158 -8.32 3.13 12.59
N GLU A 159 -7.73 3.15 11.39
CA GLU A 159 -8.36 2.64 10.18
C GLU A 159 -8.70 1.16 10.31
N SER A 160 -7.75 0.35 10.78
CA SER A 160 -7.94 -1.08 10.99
C SER A 160 -9.04 -1.37 12.03
N LEU A 161 -9.03 -0.64 13.14
CA LEU A 161 -10.08 -0.74 14.16
C LEU A 161 -11.45 -0.26 13.64
N GLY A 162 -11.47 0.75 12.77
CA GLY A 162 -12.69 1.23 12.12
C GLY A 162 -13.28 0.22 11.16
N ILE A 163 -12.46 -0.50 10.40
CA ILE A 163 -12.89 -1.57 9.48
C ILE A 163 -13.52 -2.74 10.25
N VAL A 164 -12.99 -3.06 11.44
CA VAL A 164 -13.53 -4.15 12.29
C VAL A 164 -14.72 -3.68 13.10
N GLY A 165 -14.57 -2.58 13.82
CA GLY A 165 -15.55 -2.10 14.79
C GLY A 165 -16.71 -1.34 14.17
N GLY A 166 -16.48 -0.60 13.09
CA GLY A 166 -17.51 0.19 12.43
C GLY A 166 -18.71 -0.61 11.97
N PRO A 167 -18.52 -1.71 11.21
CA PRO A 167 -19.62 -2.58 10.81
C PRO A 167 -20.35 -3.22 11.98
N ALA A 168 -19.63 -3.69 13.02
CA ALA A 168 -20.24 -4.25 14.22
C ALA A 168 -21.11 -3.22 14.96
N ILE A 169 -20.57 -2.00 15.17
CA ILE A 169 -21.29 -0.89 15.81
C ILE A 169 -22.53 -0.53 14.96
N GLY A 170 -22.37 -0.45 13.63
CA GLY A 170 -23.46 -0.18 12.71
C GLY A 170 -24.57 -1.21 12.77
N GLY A 171 -24.23 -2.50 12.76
CA GLY A 171 -25.18 -3.61 12.88
C GLY A 171 -25.90 -3.64 14.23
N ILE A 172 -25.16 -3.48 15.34
CA ILE A 172 -25.75 -3.44 16.69
C ILE A 172 -26.68 -2.24 16.86
N LEU A 173 -26.23 -1.05 16.40
CA LEU A 173 -27.04 0.16 16.48
C LEU A 173 -28.31 0.04 15.63
N LEU A 174 -28.18 -0.54 14.44
CA LEU A 174 -29.32 -0.77 13.55
C LEU A 174 -30.33 -1.77 14.15
N ALA A 175 -29.87 -2.87 14.74
CA ALA A 175 -30.73 -3.84 15.40
C ALA A 175 -31.43 -3.28 16.65
N ALA A 176 -30.78 -2.33 17.35
CA ALA A 176 -31.33 -1.70 18.55
C ALA A 176 -32.24 -0.49 18.25
N THR A 177 -32.18 0.07 17.03
CA THR A 177 -32.85 1.32 16.68
C THR A 177 -33.45 1.26 15.27
N SER A 178 -33.03 2.14 14.37
CA SER A 178 -33.47 2.20 12.96
C SER A 178 -32.38 2.81 12.06
N GLU A 179 -32.58 2.73 10.74
CA GLU A 179 -31.63 3.28 9.76
C GLU A 179 -31.43 4.79 9.93
N GLU A 180 -32.48 5.52 10.24
CA GLU A 180 -32.46 6.99 10.41
C GLU A 180 -31.56 7.38 11.58
N VAL A 181 -31.60 6.61 12.66
CA VAL A 181 -30.74 6.83 13.84
C VAL A 181 -29.27 6.60 13.48
N VAL A 182 -28.96 5.55 12.70
CA VAL A 182 -27.59 5.28 12.25
C VAL A 182 -27.11 6.39 11.30
N PHE A 183 -27.95 6.85 10.36
CA PHE A 183 -27.61 7.95 9.46
C PHE A 183 -27.40 9.26 10.22
N GLY A 184 -28.28 9.59 11.18
CA GLY A 184 -28.14 10.75 12.04
C GLY A 184 -26.88 10.71 12.93
N ALA A 185 -26.59 9.56 13.52
CA ALA A 185 -25.38 9.35 14.31
C ALA A 185 -24.10 9.51 13.46
N ALA A 186 -24.10 8.99 12.23
CA ALA A 186 -22.99 9.16 11.29
C ALA A 186 -22.84 10.63 10.88
N ALA A 187 -23.94 11.35 10.63
CA ALA A 187 -23.92 12.79 10.36
C ALA A 187 -23.28 13.56 11.53
N ALA A 188 -23.66 13.26 12.77
CA ALA A 188 -23.08 13.87 13.96
C ALA A 188 -21.59 13.58 14.12
N ALA A 189 -21.16 12.36 13.81
CA ALA A 189 -19.75 11.97 13.83
C ALA A 189 -18.93 12.72 12.77
N PHE A 190 -19.47 12.93 11.56
CA PHE A 190 -18.82 13.75 10.53
C PHE A 190 -18.77 15.24 10.92
N LEU A 191 -19.78 15.77 11.59
CA LEU A 191 -19.74 17.12 12.17
C LEU A 191 -18.65 17.23 13.26
N LEU A 192 -18.53 16.22 14.11
CA LEU A 192 -17.46 16.16 15.11
C LEU A 192 -16.08 16.12 14.43
N SER A 193 -15.92 15.30 13.40
CA SER A 193 -14.68 15.26 12.60
C SER A 193 -14.34 16.64 12.03
N ALA A 194 -15.29 17.30 11.38
CA ALA A 194 -15.12 18.64 10.83
C ALA A 194 -14.75 19.67 11.94
N ALA A 195 -15.42 19.62 13.09
CA ALA A 195 -15.15 20.51 14.22
C ALA A 195 -13.77 20.29 14.84
N LEU A 196 -13.26 19.05 14.87
CA LEU A 196 -11.91 18.76 15.35
C LEU A 196 -10.86 19.26 14.35
N VAL A 197 -11.01 19.02 13.06
CA VAL A 197 -10.05 19.46 12.03
C VAL A 197 -10.07 20.97 11.86
N SER A 198 -11.21 21.65 11.99
CA SER A 198 -11.29 23.12 11.91
C SER A 198 -10.44 23.85 12.95
N ARG A 199 -10.11 23.17 14.07
CA ARG A 199 -9.25 23.70 15.13
C ARG A 199 -7.76 23.38 14.94
N VAL A 200 -7.39 22.69 13.85
CA VAL A 200 -5.99 22.40 13.51
C VAL A 200 -5.36 23.68 12.94
N ARG A 201 -4.20 24.05 13.48
CA ARG A 201 -3.44 25.21 13.02
C ARG A 201 -2.26 24.74 12.20
N VAL A 202 -2.21 25.12 10.93
CA VAL A 202 -1.10 24.85 10.02
C VAL A 202 -0.41 26.19 9.72
N GLU A 203 0.89 26.25 10.01
CA GLU A 203 1.70 27.46 9.84
C GLU A 203 2.19 27.63 8.40
N THR A 204 2.35 26.52 7.66
CA THR A 204 2.91 26.51 6.30
C THR A 204 1.80 26.41 5.26
N GLN A 205 1.77 27.34 4.31
CA GLN A 205 0.91 27.20 3.12
C GLN A 205 1.57 26.25 2.14
N PRO A 206 0.80 25.40 1.42
CA PRO A 206 1.33 24.67 0.28
C PRO A 206 1.79 25.71 -0.76
N GLU A 207 3.05 25.65 -1.19
CA GLU A 207 3.45 26.34 -2.41
C GLU A 207 2.60 25.76 -3.55
N ALA A 208 1.92 26.63 -4.26
CA ALA A 208 1.15 26.26 -5.44
C ALA A 208 2.12 25.66 -6.47
N ARG A 209 2.18 24.32 -6.53
CA ARG A 209 2.96 23.65 -7.56
C ARG A 209 2.39 24.00 -8.92
N GLU A 210 3.27 24.45 -9.82
CA GLU A 210 2.94 24.74 -11.21
C GLU A 210 2.18 23.58 -11.86
N ARG A 211 1.25 23.94 -12.74
CA ARG A 211 0.38 23.05 -13.51
C ARG A 211 1.20 21.92 -14.13
N ARG A 212 1.13 20.73 -13.56
CA ARG A 212 1.49 19.52 -14.30
C ARG A 212 0.44 19.28 -15.38
N GLU A 213 0.89 18.91 -16.55
CA GLU A 213 0.07 18.62 -17.73
C GLU A 213 -1.10 17.68 -17.40
N GLY A 214 -2.29 18.03 -17.88
CA GLY A 214 -3.61 17.43 -17.71
C GLY A 214 -3.72 16.09 -16.97
N VAL A 215 -4.38 16.09 -15.80
CA VAL A 215 -4.68 14.91 -14.96
C VAL A 215 -5.14 13.69 -15.78
N PHE A 216 -5.88 13.91 -16.84
CA PHE A 216 -6.37 12.86 -17.74
C PHE A 216 -5.25 12.22 -18.58
N ARG A 217 -4.24 12.99 -18.96
CA ARG A 217 -3.09 12.48 -19.74
C ARG A 217 -2.12 11.70 -18.85
N GLU A 218 -1.94 12.13 -17.62
CA GLU A 218 -1.16 11.36 -16.63
C GLU A 218 -1.84 10.04 -16.26
N PHE A 219 -3.16 10.04 -16.10
CA PHE A 219 -3.94 8.85 -15.82
C PHE A 219 -3.90 7.85 -17.00
N SER A 220 -4.08 8.32 -18.24
CA SER A 220 -4.01 7.46 -19.44
C SER A 220 -2.62 6.88 -19.68
N ALA A 221 -1.55 7.60 -19.37
CA ALA A 221 -0.18 7.11 -19.48
C ALA A 221 0.08 5.92 -18.53
N GLY A 222 -0.51 5.93 -17.32
CA GLY A 222 -0.47 4.80 -16.39
C GLY A 222 -1.07 3.53 -16.98
N PHE A 223 -2.21 3.64 -17.66
CA PHE A 223 -2.84 2.50 -18.35
C PHE A 223 -1.96 1.95 -19.47
N VAL A 224 -1.36 2.80 -20.30
CA VAL A 224 -0.49 2.35 -21.39
C VAL A 224 0.68 1.54 -20.84
N THR A 225 1.30 1.98 -19.75
CA THR A 225 2.40 1.26 -19.09
C THR A 225 1.95 -0.12 -18.57
N LEU A 226 0.80 -0.18 -17.88
CA LEU A 226 0.23 -1.43 -17.36
C LEU A 226 -0.01 -2.48 -18.43
N PHE A 227 -0.46 -2.06 -19.62
CA PHE A 227 -0.78 -2.98 -20.71
C PHE A 227 0.41 -3.32 -21.62
N ARG A 228 1.53 -2.64 -21.49
CA ARG A 228 2.72 -2.88 -22.32
C ARG A 228 3.49 -4.12 -21.88
N GLU A 229 3.60 -4.39 -20.58
CA GLU A 229 4.34 -5.52 -20.04
C GLU A 229 3.45 -6.74 -19.77
N ARG A 230 3.85 -7.92 -20.30
CA ARG A 230 3.05 -9.15 -20.18
C ARG A 230 2.84 -9.62 -18.73
N GLY A 231 3.85 -9.46 -17.87
CA GLY A 231 3.78 -9.83 -16.46
C GLY A 231 2.80 -8.97 -15.67
N LEU A 232 2.89 -7.64 -15.84
CA LEU A 232 2.00 -6.67 -15.20
C LEU A 232 0.54 -6.86 -15.61
N ARG A 233 0.28 -7.19 -16.88
CA ARG A 233 -1.09 -7.49 -17.35
C ARG A 233 -1.77 -8.61 -16.58
N VAL A 234 -1.04 -9.71 -16.31
CA VAL A 234 -1.61 -10.84 -15.55
C VAL A 234 -1.86 -10.47 -14.11
N LEU A 235 -0.92 -9.77 -13.47
CA LEU A 235 -1.07 -9.29 -12.10
C LEU A 235 -2.28 -8.36 -11.97
N VAL A 236 -2.37 -7.35 -12.84
CA VAL A 236 -3.49 -6.39 -12.84
C VAL A 236 -4.82 -7.08 -13.16
N PHE A 237 -4.84 -8.02 -14.11
CA PHE A 237 -6.04 -8.79 -14.44
C PHE A 237 -6.55 -9.58 -13.23
N LEU A 238 -5.69 -10.25 -12.48
CA LEU A 238 -6.07 -10.98 -11.27
C LEU A 238 -6.51 -10.04 -10.14
N LEU A 239 -5.87 -8.89 -10.01
CA LEU A 239 -6.23 -7.86 -9.04
C LEU A 239 -7.62 -7.27 -9.34
N VAL A 240 -7.89 -6.96 -10.61
CA VAL A 240 -9.20 -6.50 -11.09
C VAL A 240 -10.27 -7.59 -10.90
N SER A 241 -9.94 -8.85 -11.15
CA SER A 241 -10.85 -9.97 -10.90
C SER A 241 -11.17 -10.12 -9.42
N GLN A 242 -10.16 -9.94 -8.54
CA GLN A 242 -10.34 -9.98 -7.08
C GLN A 242 -11.26 -8.85 -6.59
N THR A 243 -11.08 -7.62 -7.11
CA THR A 243 -11.94 -6.49 -6.73
C THR A 243 -13.36 -6.60 -7.29
N LEU A 244 -13.53 -7.26 -8.44
CA LEU A 244 -14.85 -7.63 -8.96
C LEU A 244 -15.56 -8.60 -7.99
N VAL A 245 -14.85 -9.63 -7.52
CA VAL A 245 -15.34 -10.58 -6.51
C VAL A 245 -15.62 -9.86 -5.18
N ALA A 246 -14.78 -8.89 -4.78
CA ALA A 246 -15.03 -8.08 -3.59
C ALA A 246 -16.35 -7.28 -3.70
N GLY A 247 -16.61 -6.70 -4.86
CA GLY A 247 -17.88 -6.04 -5.14
C GLY A 247 -19.08 -6.98 -5.05
N ALA A 248 -18.97 -8.17 -5.62
CA ALA A 248 -20.01 -9.19 -5.50
C ALA A 248 -20.20 -9.63 -4.04
N LEU A 249 -19.11 -9.82 -3.30
CA LEU A 249 -19.14 -10.22 -1.90
C LEU A 249 -19.86 -9.18 -1.01
N ASN A 250 -19.74 -7.89 -1.28
CA ASN A 250 -20.50 -6.86 -0.55
C ASN A 250 -22.00 -7.12 -0.59
N VAL A 251 -22.55 -7.55 -1.73
CA VAL A 251 -23.97 -7.91 -1.85
C VAL A 251 -24.23 -9.28 -1.22
N LEU A 252 -23.38 -10.26 -1.51
CA LEU A 252 -23.53 -11.63 -1.02
C LEU A 252 -23.49 -11.70 0.52
N ILE A 253 -22.69 -10.88 1.21
CA ILE A 253 -22.68 -10.83 2.69
C ILE A 253 -24.06 -10.39 3.21
N VAL A 254 -24.69 -9.37 2.63
CA VAL A 254 -26.00 -8.88 3.04
C VAL A 254 -27.07 -9.97 2.84
N VAL A 255 -27.09 -10.56 1.65
CA VAL A 255 -28.06 -11.60 1.30
C VAL A 255 -27.84 -12.88 2.14
N THR A 256 -26.57 -13.24 2.38
CA THR A 256 -26.21 -14.39 3.23
C THR A 256 -26.66 -14.16 4.67
N ALA A 257 -26.43 -12.97 5.23
CA ALA A 257 -26.86 -12.65 6.60
C ALA A 257 -28.38 -12.70 6.76
N LEU A 258 -29.10 -12.07 5.82
CA LEU A 258 -30.54 -11.84 5.96
C LEU A 258 -31.42 -12.99 5.44
N GLN A 259 -31.01 -13.70 4.37
CA GLN A 259 -31.82 -14.76 3.75
C GLN A 259 -31.27 -16.16 4.00
N LEU A 260 -29.94 -16.37 3.96
CA LEU A 260 -29.37 -17.72 4.01
C LEU A 260 -29.12 -18.21 5.44
N LEU A 261 -28.69 -17.29 6.33
CA LEU A 261 -28.37 -17.57 7.72
C LEU A 261 -29.40 -17.01 8.71
N GLU A 262 -30.32 -16.15 8.26
CA GLU A 262 -31.39 -15.53 9.06
C GLU A 262 -30.85 -14.87 10.36
N LEU A 263 -29.68 -14.24 10.27
CA LEU A 263 -28.98 -13.63 11.42
C LEU A 263 -29.52 -12.25 11.82
N GLY A 264 -30.50 -11.72 11.10
CA GLY A 264 -30.94 -10.34 11.31
C GLY A 264 -29.95 -9.31 10.81
N GLU A 265 -30.19 -8.04 11.13
CA GLU A 265 -29.43 -6.90 10.63
C GLU A 265 -28.05 -6.79 11.27
N GLU A 266 -27.94 -7.13 12.55
CA GLU A 266 -26.66 -7.25 13.26
C GLU A 266 -25.75 -8.27 12.60
N GLY A 267 -26.32 -9.34 12.00
CA GLY A 267 -25.58 -10.34 11.26
C GLY A 267 -24.78 -9.77 10.10
N VAL A 268 -25.33 -8.77 9.38
CA VAL A 268 -24.60 -8.07 8.31
C VAL A 268 -23.36 -7.39 8.87
N GLY A 269 -23.47 -6.72 10.01
CA GLY A 269 -22.35 -6.09 10.71
C GLY A 269 -21.30 -7.09 11.17
N PHE A 270 -21.71 -8.19 11.81
CA PHE A 270 -20.79 -9.22 12.31
C PHE A 270 -20.04 -9.95 11.19
N LEU A 271 -20.71 -10.29 10.09
CA LEU A 271 -20.08 -10.92 8.93
C LEU A 271 -19.02 -9.98 8.29
N ASN A 272 -19.32 -8.69 8.16
CA ASN A 272 -18.33 -7.72 7.68
C ASN A 272 -17.15 -7.55 8.67
N SER A 273 -17.43 -7.53 9.97
CA SER A 273 -16.38 -7.43 11.00
C SER A 273 -15.46 -8.65 11.00
N ALA A 274 -15.98 -9.85 10.69
CA ALA A 274 -15.16 -11.05 10.54
C ALA A 274 -14.13 -10.91 9.42
N VAL A 275 -14.50 -10.30 8.27
CA VAL A 275 -13.55 -9.95 7.20
C VAL A 275 -12.48 -9.00 7.72
N GLY A 276 -12.87 -7.98 8.49
CA GLY A 276 -11.94 -7.02 9.09
C GLY A 276 -10.94 -7.68 10.05
N ILE A 277 -11.41 -8.58 10.93
CA ILE A 277 -10.56 -9.36 11.86
C ILE A 277 -9.54 -10.19 11.08
N GLY A 278 -10.01 -10.87 10.02
CA GLY A 278 -9.14 -11.61 9.12
C GLY A 278 -8.08 -10.74 8.47
N GLY A 279 -8.43 -9.53 8.04
CA GLY A 279 -7.50 -8.55 7.49
C GLY A 279 -6.39 -8.15 8.46
N LEU A 280 -6.73 -7.93 9.75
CA LEU A 280 -5.73 -7.69 10.80
C LEU A 280 -4.78 -8.88 10.98
N ALA A 281 -5.31 -10.11 11.03
CA ALA A 281 -4.49 -11.32 11.08
C ALA A 281 -3.58 -11.42 9.84
N GLY A 282 -4.12 -11.09 8.66
CA GLY A 282 -3.37 -11.04 7.40
C GLY A 282 -2.20 -10.08 7.41
N ALA A 283 -2.33 -8.92 8.06
CA ALA A 283 -1.24 -7.95 8.21
C ALA A 283 -0.07 -8.54 9.02
N VAL A 284 -0.38 -9.25 10.13
CA VAL A 284 0.62 -9.93 10.95
C VAL A 284 1.31 -11.05 10.16
N VAL A 285 0.53 -11.87 9.44
CA VAL A 285 1.05 -12.95 8.59
C VAL A 285 1.91 -12.40 7.46
N SER A 286 1.47 -11.33 6.79
CA SER A 286 2.25 -10.69 5.72
C SER A 286 3.59 -10.18 6.22
N ALA A 287 3.63 -9.57 7.42
CA ALA A 287 4.88 -9.12 8.04
C ALA A 287 5.86 -10.29 8.32
N ALA A 288 5.32 -11.46 8.72
CA ALA A 288 6.13 -12.67 8.95
C ALA A 288 6.64 -13.34 7.65
N LEU A 289 6.02 -13.02 6.51
CA LEU A 289 6.36 -13.57 5.20
C LEU A 289 7.29 -12.65 4.38
N ILE A 290 7.75 -11.53 4.96
CA ILE A 290 8.73 -10.63 4.33
C ILE A 290 9.98 -11.43 3.95
N GLY A 291 10.46 -11.29 2.69
CA GLY A 291 11.62 -12.01 2.16
C GLY A 291 11.30 -13.34 1.49
N ARG A 292 10.04 -13.80 1.50
CA ARG A 292 9.60 -14.99 0.74
C ARG A 292 9.12 -14.62 -0.67
N ARG A 293 8.91 -15.66 -1.53
CA ARG A 293 8.43 -15.48 -2.90
C ARG A 293 7.04 -14.81 -2.92
N LEU A 294 6.98 -13.57 -3.40
CA LEU A 294 5.76 -12.75 -3.39
C LEU A 294 4.64 -13.32 -4.23
N SER A 295 4.95 -13.95 -5.38
CA SER A 295 3.94 -14.57 -6.23
C SER A 295 3.29 -15.77 -5.56
N SER A 296 4.04 -16.55 -4.75
CA SER A 296 3.47 -17.64 -3.95
C SER A 296 2.50 -17.12 -2.89
N ASN A 297 2.85 -16.02 -2.21
CA ASN A 297 1.99 -15.39 -1.22
C ASN A 297 0.73 -14.80 -1.87
N PHE A 298 0.88 -14.20 -3.05
CA PHE A 298 -0.23 -13.69 -3.85
C PHE A 298 -1.20 -14.80 -4.25
N ILE A 299 -0.68 -15.94 -4.77
CA ILE A 299 -1.49 -17.10 -5.13
C ILE A 299 -2.19 -17.67 -3.90
N ALA A 300 -1.47 -17.85 -2.77
CA ALA A 300 -2.06 -18.33 -1.52
C ALA A 300 -3.19 -17.40 -1.04
N GLY A 301 -2.99 -16.08 -1.12
CA GLY A 301 -4.00 -15.08 -0.83
C GLY A 301 -5.25 -15.23 -1.71
N ILE A 302 -5.10 -15.45 -3.02
CA ILE A 302 -6.20 -15.68 -3.95
C ILE A 302 -7.00 -16.95 -3.57
N PHE A 303 -6.33 -18.04 -3.20
CA PHE A 303 -7.01 -19.25 -2.74
C PHE A 303 -7.73 -19.03 -1.42
N LEU A 304 -7.11 -18.33 -0.47
CA LEU A 304 -7.73 -17.93 0.81
C LEU A 304 -8.90 -16.95 0.62
N TRP A 305 -8.92 -16.21 -0.47
CA TRP A 305 -10.04 -15.36 -0.85
C TRP A 305 -11.21 -16.18 -1.41
N GLY A 306 -10.94 -17.03 -2.41
CA GLY A 306 -11.99 -17.69 -3.18
C GLY A 306 -12.57 -18.91 -2.51
N ILE A 307 -11.73 -19.85 -2.04
CA ILE A 307 -12.21 -21.13 -1.47
C ILE A 307 -13.17 -20.93 -0.30
N PRO A 308 -12.90 -20.06 0.70
CA PRO A 308 -13.82 -19.86 1.81
C PRO A 308 -15.18 -19.31 1.37
N ILE A 309 -15.23 -18.43 0.36
CA ILE A 309 -16.52 -17.95 -0.18
C ILE A 309 -17.33 -19.11 -0.75
N ALA A 310 -16.71 -20.00 -1.52
CA ALA A 310 -17.38 -21.21 -2.02
C ALA A 310 -17.85 -22.14 -0.88
N LEU A 311 -17.05 -22.29 0.17
CA LEU A 311 -17.39 -23.09 1.35
C LEU A 311 -18.59 -22.54 2.11
N ILE A 312 -18.84 -21.22 2.14
CA ILE A 312 -20.05 -20.65 2.71
C ILE A 312 -21.30 -21.20 1.97
N GLY A 313 -21.23 -21.29 0.63
CA GLY A 313 -22.33 -21.87 -0.16
C GLY A 313 -22.60 -23.35 0.15
N LEU A 314 -21.55 -24.12 0.48
CA LEU A 314 -21.66 -25.53 0.82
C LEU A 314 -22.07 -25.76 2.29
N PHE A 315 -21.56 -24.93 3.21
CA PHE A 315 -21.75 -25.04 4.65
C PHE A 315 -22.30 -23.75 5.24
N PRO A 316 -23.58 -23.40 4.96
CA PRO A 316 -24.18 -22.14 5.38
C PRO A 316 -24.58 -22.18 6.86
N TYR A 317 -23.62 -22.24 7.76
CA TYR A 317 -23.82 -22.16 9.20
C TYR A 317 -23.15 -20.90 9.76
N PRO A 318 -23.74 -20.21 10.76
CA PRO A 318 -23.22 -18.95 11.28
C PRO A 318 -21.74 -19.00 11.71
N GLY A 319 -21.37 -19.98 12.55
CA GLY A 319 -20.01 -20.14 13.06
C GLY A 319 -18.96 -20.35 11.95
N PRO A 320 -19.11 -21.39 11.10
CA PRO A 320 -18.24 -21.59 9.94
C PRO A 320 -18.16 -20.38 9.01
N THR A 321 -19.27 -19.69 8.74
CA THR A 321 -19.31 -18.51 7.87
C THR A 321 -18.43 -17.38 8.43
N LEU A 322 -18.46 -17.11 9.72
CA LEU A 322 -17.57 -16.13 10.36
C LEU A 322 -16.09 -16.49 10.16
N VAL A 323 -15.73 -17.77 10.34
CA VAL A 323 -14.36 -18.25 10.13
C VAL A 323 -13.97 -18.13 8.66
N PHE A 324 -14.83 -18.51 7.74
CA PHE A 324 -14.56 -18.41 6.30
C PHE A 324 -14.38 -16.96 5.87
N LEU A 325 -15.19 -16.03 6.37
CA LEU A 325 -15.04 -14.59 6.07
C LEU A 325 -13.77 -14.01 6.71
N ALA A 326 -13.36 -14.48 7.88
CA ALA A 326 -12.05 -14.10 8.44
C ALA A 326 -10.90 -14.60 7.55
N LEU A 327 -10.98 -15.82 6.99
CA LEU A 327 -10.00 -16.32 6.02
C LEU A 327 -10.00 -15.48 4.71
N VAL A 328 -11.17 -15.05 4.24
CA VAL A 328 -11.28 -14.09 3.12
C VAL A 328 -10.53 -12.79 3.43
N GLY A 329 -10.73 -12.21 4.61
CA GLY A 329 -10.03 -11.00 5.02
C GLY A 329 -8.51 -11.17 5.11
N LEU A 330 -8.05 -12.30 5.65
CA LEU A 330 -6.64 -12.67 5.67
C LEU A 330 -6.08 -12.77 4.26
N GLY A 331 -6.78 -13.49 3.38
CA GLY A 331 -6.42 -13.62 1.96
C GLY A 331 -6.36 -12.27 1.25
N ASN A 332 -7.31 -11.36 1.53
CA ASN A 332 -7.34 -10.01 0.98
C ASN A 332 -6.03 -9.26 1.27
N THR A 333 -5.63 -9.23 2.53
CA THR A 333 -4.39 -8.53 2.91
C THR A 333 -3.14 -9.15 2.28
N LEU A 334 -3.08 -10.50 2.17
CA LEU A 334 -1.97 -11.17 1.47
C LEU A 334 -1.93 -10.80 -0.02
N VAL A 335 -3.08 -10.76 -0.69
CA VAL A 335 -3.18 -10.32 -2.10
C VAL A 335 -2.71 -8.88 -2.24
N ASP A 336 -3.25 -7.97 -1.43
CA ASP A 336 -2.96 -6.54 -1.52
C ASP A 336 -1.46 -6.25 -1.29
N VAL A 337 -0.89 -6.75 -0.18
CA VAL A 337 0.54 -6.54 0.15
C VAL A 337 1.44 -7.12 -0.95
N SER A 338 1.15 -8.35 -1.42
CA SER A 338 1.97 -8.99 -2.44
C SER A 338 1.85 -8.28 -3.79
N ALA A 339 0.64 -7.91 -4.21
CA ALA A 339 0.38 -7.24 -5.48
C ALA A 339 1.02 -5.86 -5.55
N PHE A 340 0.83 -5.03 -4.49
CA PHE A 340 1.42 -3.71 -4.45
C PHE A 340 2.95 -3.77 -4.41
N THR A 341 3.53 -4.71 -3.67
CA THR A 341 4.99 -4.91 -3.66
C THR A 341 5.52 -5.37 -5.02
N LEU A 342 4.83 -6.30 -5.70
CA LEU A 342 5.20 -6.73 -7.06
C LEU A 342 5.10 -5.58 -8.06
N LEU A 343 4.06 -4.74 -7.97
CA LEU A 343 3.93 -3.54 -8.80
C LEU A 343 5.07 -2.55 -8.55
N GLN A 344 5.42 -2.29 -7.29
CA GLN A 344 6.53 -1.40 -6.93
C GLN A 344 7.88 -1.89 -7.45
N ARG A 345 8.10 -3.22 -7.49
CA ARG A 345 9.34 -3.80 -8.02
C ARG A 345 9.40 -3.83 -9.55
N ALA A 346 8.24 -3.94 -10.21
CA ALA A 346 8.18 -4.13 -11.66
C ALA A 346 8.03 -2.82 -12.44
N VAL A 347 7.70 -1.70 -11.79
CA VAL A 347 7.41 -0.42 -12.42
C VAL A 347 8.50 0.60 -12.06
N PRO A 348 9.13 1.27 -13.05
CA PRO A 348 10.09 2.35 -12.79
C PRO A 348 9.48 3.50 -11.98
N ASP A 349 10.30 4.13 -11.12
CA ASP A 349 9.87 5.18 -10.18
C ASP A 349 9.20 6.39 -10.88
N GLU A 350 9.66 6.74 -12.10
CA GLU A 350 9.16 7.90 -12.86
C GLU A 350 7.69 7.75 -13.28
N VAL A 351 7.19 6.51 -13.39
CA VAL A 351 5.80 6.22 -13.80
C VAL A 351 4.98 5.54 -12.71
N LEU A 352 5.60 5.19 -11.59
CA LEU A 352 5.00 4.43 -10.49
C LEU A 352 3.71 5.09 -9.96
N ALA A 353 3.74 6.39 -9.69
CA ALA A 353 2.57 7.13 -9.19
C ALA A 353 1.38 7.09 -10.17
N ARG A 354 1.66 7.15 -11.49
CA ARG A 354 0.63 7.08 -12.55
C ARG A 354 0.01 5.70 -12.63
N VAL A 355 0.85 4.65 -12.52
CA VAL A 355 0.42 3.25 -12.50
C VAL A 355 -0.46 2.98 -11.27
N PHE A 356 -0.05 3.42 -10.09
CA PHE A 356 -0.84 3.28 -8.87
C PHE A 356 -2.19 4.00 -8.96
N GLY A 357 -2.22 5.22 -9.51
CA GLY A 357 -3.45 5.96 -9.74
C GLY A 357 -4.41 5.22 -10.67
N ALA A 358 -3.90 4.63 -11.77
CA ALA A 358 -4.69 3.84 -12.71
C ALA A 358 -5.23 2.56 -12.07
N VAL A 359 -4.40 1.82 -11.31
CA VAL A 359 -4.82 0.61 -10.57
C VAL A 359 -5.88 0.94 -9.53
N GLN A 360 -5.72 2.03 -8.78
CA GLN A 360 -6.69 2.45 -7.78
C GLN A 360 -8.05 2.83 -8.40
N GLY A 361 -8.04 3.52 -9.54
CA GLY A 361 -9.27 3.84 -10.28
C GLY A 361 -9.98 2.58 -10.79
N LEU A 362 -9.24 1.62 -11.36
CA LEU A 362 -9.76 0.32 -11.75
C LEU A 362 -10.34 -0.44 -10.56
N TRP A 363 -9.65 -0.46 -9.44
CA TRP A 363 -10.06 -1.13 -8.22
C TRP A 363 -11.45 -0.65 -7.77
N VAL A 364 -11.61 0.65 -7.57
CA VAL A 364 -12.89 1.21 -7.10
C VAL A 364 -14.01 0.99 -8.14
N ALA A 365 -13.72 1.15 -9.43
CA ALA A 365 -14.71 0.94 -10.50
C ALA A 365 -15.20 -0.51 -10.56
N THR A 366 -14.28 -1.48 -10.46
CA THR A 366 -14.64 -2.91 -10.55
C THR A 366 -15.37 -3.43 -9.33
N ILE A 367 -15.17 -2.86 -8.14
CA ILE A 367 -16.04 -3.13 -6.98
C ILE A 367 -17.48 -2.74 -7.30
N GLY A 368 -17.72 -1.57 -7.89
CA GLY A 368 -19.06 -1.15 -8.30
C GLY A 368 -19.69 -2.09 -9.34
N ILE A 369 -18.89 -2.52 -10.33
CA ILE A 369 -19.35 -3.48 -11.35
C ILE A 369 -19.68 -4.83 -10.71
N GLY A 370 -18.83 -5.35 -9.84
CA GLY A 370 -19.06 -6.60 -9.12
C GLY A 370 -20.34 -6.56 -8.29
N SER A 371 -20.62 -5.42 -7.63
CA SER A 371 -21.84 -5.24 -6.85
C SER A 371 -23.11 -5.34 -7.71
N ILE A 372 -23.13 -4.77 -8.92
CA ILE A 372 -24.31 -4.86 -9.80
C ILE A 372 -24.46 -6.22 -10.49
N LEU A 373 -23.37 -6.99 -10.65
CA LEU A 373 -23.42 -8.32 -11.23
C LEU A 373 -23.90 -9.39 -10.25
N ALA A 374 -23.67 -9.22 -8.96
CA ALA A 374 -24.05 -10.21 -7.95
C ALA A 374 -25.56 -10.53 -7.89
N PRO A 375 -26.49 -9.55 -7.96
CA PRO A 375 -27.92 -9.85 -8.01
C PRO A 375 -28.33 -10.66 -9.24
N ALA A 376 -27.74 -10.39 -10.40
CA ALA A 376 -28.02 -11.15 -11.61
C ALA A 376 -27.54 -12.61 -11.46
N LEU A 377 -26.38 -12.80 -10.81
CA LEU A 377 -25.87 -14.14 -10.52
C LEU A 377 -26.78 -14.89 -9.51
N ILE A 378 -27.24 -14.21 -8.46
CA ILE A 378 -28.19 -14.79 -7.49
C ILE A 378 -29.49 -15.20 -8.18
N ALA A 379 -29.99 -14.38 -9.08
CA ALA A 379 -31.22 -14.70 -9.83
C ALA A 379 -31.04 -15.90 -10.79
N ALA A 380 -29.84 -16.12 -11.31
CA ALA A 380 -29.54 -17.21 -12.25
C ALA A 380 -29.30 -18.57 -11.57
N VAL A 381 -28.64 -18.59 -10.41
CA VAL A 381 -28.13 -19.84 -9.79
C VAL A 381 -28.39 -19.92 -8.29
N ASP A 382 -29.29 -19.13 -7.73
CA ASP A 382 -29.57 -18.93 -6.30
C ASP A 382 -28.41 -18.35 -5.47
N ILE A 383 -28.60 -18.18 -4.16
CA ILE A 383 -27.57 -17.62 -3.25
C ILE A 383 -26.39 -18.57 -3.11
N ARG A 384 -26.63 -19.88 -2.94
CA ARG A 384 -25.58 -20.88 -2.77
C ARG A 384 -24.77 -21.03 -4.05
N GLY A 385 -25.44 -21.11 -5.20
CA GLY A 385 -24.80 -21.13 -6.51
C GLY A 385 -23.96 -19.88 -6.76
N ALA A 386 -24.46 -18.68 -6.38
CA ALA A 386 -23.73 -17.43 -6.52
C ALA A 386 -22.46 -17.41 -5.65
N LEU A 387 -22.51 -17.91 -4.40
CA LEU A 387 -21.35 -18.06 -3.53
C LEU A 387 -20.33 -19.04 -4.12
N LEU A 388 -20.79 -20.18 -4.68
CA LEU A 388 -19.91 -21.18 -5.32
C LEU A 388 -19.20 -20.60 -6.54
N VAL A 389 -19.95 -19.96 -7.44
CA VAL A 389 -19.40 -19.38 -8.67
C VAL A 389 -18.43 -18.25 -8.34
N THR A 390 -18.83 -17.32 -7.46
CA THR A 390 -18.00 -16.19 -7.04
C THR A 390 -16.72 -16.67 -6.35
N GLY A 391 -16.82 -17.66 -5.47
CA GLY A 391 -15.69 -18.23 -4.75
C GLY A 391 -14.75 -19.06 -5.64
N ALA A 392 -15.27 -19.78 -6.64
CA ALA A 392 -14.46 -20.58 -7.55
C ALA A 392 -13.70 -19.73 -8.59
N LEU A 393 -14.19 -18.55 -8.92
CA LEU A 393 -13.64 -17.70 -9.99
C LEU A 393 -12.14 -17.42 -9.81
N LEU A 394 -11.74 -16.95 -8.64
CA LEU A 394 -10.34 -16.57 -8.39
C LEU A 394 -9.39 -17.77 -8.37
N PRO A 395 -9.67 -18.90 -7.67
CA PRO A 395 -8.84 -20.10 -7.73
C PRO A 395 -8.69 -20.65 -9.16
N VAL A 396 -9.77 -20.68 -9.93
CA VAL A 396 -9.73 -21.15 -11.33
C VAL A 396 -8.82 -20.26 -12.18
N LEU A 397 -8.95 -18.94 -12.07
CA LEU A 397 -8.07 -17.99 -12.76
C LEU A 397 -6.61 -18.16 -12.30
N ALA A 398 -6.35 -18.29 -11.00
CA ALA A 398 -5.00 -18.46 -10.47
C ALA A 398 -4.33 -19.74 -11.00
N ILE A 399 -5.07 -20.86 -11.09
CA ILE A 399 -4.58 -22.10 -11.68
C ILE A 399 -4.25 -21.92 -13.15
N GLY A 400 -5.14 -21.24 -13.91
CA GLY A 400 -4.93 -20.95 -15.34
C GLY A 400 -3.69 -20.09 -15.61
N PHE A 401 -3.41 -19.12 -14.74
CA PHE A 401 -2.29 -18.18 -14.90
C PHE A 401 -1.02 -18.56 -14.10
N ARG A 402 -1.01 -19.68 -13.36
CA ARG A 402 0.09 -20.08 -12.47
C ARG A 402 1.48 -20.03 -13.10
N ARG A 403 1.61 -20.49 -14.37
CA ARG A 403 2.89 -20.48 -15.08
C ARG A 403 3.38 -19.07 -15.41
N ARG A 404 2.46 -18.15 -15.69
CA ARG A 404 2.79 -16.75 -15.98
C ARG A 404 3.12 -15.96 -14.73
N LEU A 405 2.48 -16.26 -13.61
CA LEU A 405 2.79 -15.67 -12.31
C LEU A 405 4.17 -16.13 -11.79
N ALA A 406 4.54 -17.38 -12.01
CA ALA A 406 5.86 -17.90 -11.63
C ALA A 406 7.01 -17.15 -12.32
N VAL A 407 6.80 -16.58 -13.50
CA VAL A 407 7.79 -15.75 -14.21
C VAL A 407 8.04 -14.42 -13.50
N LEU A 408 7.06 -13.89 -12.76
CA LEU A 408 7.25 -12.65 -11.97
C LEU A 408 8.20 -12.84 -10.77
N ASP A 409 8.31 -14.09 -10.27
CA ASP A 409 9.30 -14.45 -9.23
C ASP A 409 10.61 -14.98 -9.83
N ALA A 410 10.69 -15.15 -11.15
CA ALA A 410 11.79 -15.85 -11.82
C ALA A 410 13.10 -15.04 -11.93
N ALA A 411 13.13 -13.79 -11.48
CA ALA A 411 14.36 -13.17 -11.03
C ALA A 411 14.54 -13.56 -9.55
N PRO A 412 15.31 -14.63 -9.21
CA PRO A 412 15.64 -14.89 -7.83
C PRO A 412 16.33 -13.63 -7.32
N LEU A 413 15.85 -13.13 -6.16
CA LEU A 413 16.61 -12.10 -5.46
C LEU A 413 18.02 -12.67 -5.29
N PRO A 414 19.03 -12.00 -5.79
CA PRO A 414 20.41 -12.45 -5.61
C PRO A 414 20.76 -12.27 -4.12
N GLU A 415 20.35 -13.26 -3.29
CA GLU A 415 20.45 -13.19 -1.82
C GLU A 415 21.90 -12.99 -1.36
N ARG A 416 22.86 -13.58 -2.10
CA ARG A 416 24.29 -13.44 -1.83
C ARG A 416 24.76 -12.01 -2.12
N GLU A 417 24.40 -11.48 -3.27
CA GLU A 417 24.72 -10.13 -3.72
C GLU A 417 24.06 -9.08 -2.81
N LEU A 418 22.80 -9.29 -2.46
CA LEU A 418 22.06 -8.43 -1.54
C LEU A 418 22.69 -8.43 -0.13
N ALA A 419 23.14 -9.59 0.37
CA ALA A 419 23.79 -9.68 1.67
C ALA A 419 25.13 -8.93 1.67
N LEU A 420 25.91 -9.06 0.58
CA LEU A 420 27.18 -8.35 0.42
C LEU A 420 26.98 -6.83 0.33
N LEU A 421 26.02 -6.37 -0.49
CA LEU A 421 25.73 -4.92 -0.61
C LEU A 421 25.22 -4.34 0.70
N ARG A 422 24.38 -5.06 1.44
CA ARG A 422 23.85 -4.61 2.73
C ARG A 422 24.91 -4.46 3.82
N ALA A 423 26.00 -5.22 3.73
CA ALA A 423 27.11 -5.15 4.68
C ALA A 423 28.03 -3.95 4.43
N ILE A 424 27.87 -3.24 3.32
CA ILE A 424 28.69 -2.08 2.95
C ILE A 424 28.06 -0.82 3.53
N ASP A 425 28.81 -0.07 4.33
CA ASP A 425 28.35 1.17 4.99
C ASP A 425 27.76 2.20 4.02
N LEU A 426 28.29 2.27 2.81
CA LEU A 426 27.83 3.17 1.75
C LEU A 426 26.38 2.90 1.32
N PHE A 427 25.94 1.66 1.39
CA PHE A 427 24.60 1.21 1.00
C PHE A 427 23.68 0.92 2.20
N ALA A 428 24.21 0.90 3.42
CA ALA A 428 23.44 0.65 4.63
C ALA A 428 22.23 1.61 4.83
N PRO A 429 22.30 2.92 4.45
CA PRO A 429 21.17 3.83 4.56
C PRO A 429 20.10 3.63 3.47
N LEU A 430 20.36 2.83 2.42
CA LEU A 430 19.46 2.69 1.28
C LEU A 430 18.19 1.90 1.64
N PRO A 431 17.02 2.30 1.13
CA PRO A 431 15.81 1.51 1.21
C PRO A 431 15.97 0.12 0.58
N GLN A 432 15.29 -0.87 1.15
CA GLN A 432 15.32 -2.27 0.69
C GLN A 432 15.09 -2.44 -0.84
N PRO A 433 14.10 -1.77 -1.48
CA PRO A 433 13.88 -1.92 -2.92
C PRO A 433 15.06 -1.48 -3.79
N ILE A 434 15.78 -0.43 -3.35
CA ILE A 434 16.97 0.06 -4.07
C ILE A 434 18.13 -0.90 -3.93
N LEU A 435 18.34 -1.45 -2.74
CA LEU A 435 19.35 -2.50 -2.53
C LEU A 435 19.05 -3.74 -3.38
N GLU A 436 17.80 -4.15 -3.51
CA GLU A 436 17.38 -5.26 -4.36
C GLU A 436 17.62 -4.96 -5.85
N SER A 437 17.31 -3.74 -6.30
CA SER A 437 17.61 -3.29 -7.67
C SER A 437 19.10 -3.29 -7.97
N LEU A 438 19.92 -2.77 -7.05
CA LEU A 438 21.38 -2.80 -7.17
C LEU A 438 21.92 -4.23 -7.23
N ALA A 439 21.41 -5.12 -6.36
CA ALA A 439 21.83 -6.51 -6.35
C ALA A 439 21.51 -7.23 -7.67
N GLN A 440 20.37 -6.89 -8.30
CA GLN A 440 20.00 -7.40 -9.64
C GLN A 440 20.85 -6.80 -10.77
N ALA A 441 21.32 -5.56 -10.61
CA ALA A 441 22.17 -4.88 -11.60
C ALA A 441 23.65 -5.34 -11.52
N THR A 442 24.06 -6.04 -10.43
CA THR A 442 25.43 -6.53 -10.31
C THR A 442 25.78 -7.55 -11.38
N LYS A 443 27.00 -7.44 -11.91
CA LYS A 443 27.59 -8.41 -12.85
C LYS A 443 28.75 -9.12 -12.17
N THR A 444 28.73 -10.45 -12.15
CA THR A 444 29.83 -11.23 -11.60
C THR A 444 31.02 -11.22 -12.56
N VAL A 445 32.20 -10.80 -12.07
CA VAL A 445 33.48 -10.81 -12.80
C VAL A 445 34.43 -11.75 -12.07
N ARG A 446 34.98 -12.70 -12.80
CA ARG A 446 35.99 -13.64 -12.27
C ARG A 446 37.33 -13.34 -12.89
N LEU A 447 38.39 -13.35 -12.07
CA LEU A 447 39.73 -12.97 -12.45
C LEU A 447 40.69 -14.06 -12.07
N ALA A 448 41.67 -14.29 -12.96
CA ALA A 448 42.79 -15.17 -12.72
C ALA A 448 43.86 -14.49 -11.82
N PRO A 449 44.74 -15.27 -11.17
CA PRO A 449 45.81 -14.70 -10.36
C PRO A 449 46.69 -13.72 -11.13
N GLY A 450 46.88 -12.51 -10.59
CA GLY A 450 47.69 -11.45 -11.18
C GLY A 450 47.00 -10.61 -12.25
N GLU A 451 45.73 -10.92 -12.60
CA GLU A 451 44.96 -10.15 -13.58
C GLU A 451 44.58 -8.77 -13.01
N GLU A 452 44.78 -7.73 -13.84
CA GLU A 452 44.45 -6.33 -13.47
C GLU A 452 42.99 -6.04 -13.80
N ILE A 453 42.28 -5.44 -12.83
CA ILE A 453 40.89 -4.99 -13.00
C ILE A 453 40.85 -3.65 -13.73
N PHE A 454 41.69 -2.73 -13.31
CA PHE A 454 41.96 -1.43 -13.93
C PHE A 454 43.28 -0.88 -13.45
N ARG A 455 43.85 0.09 -14.18
CA ARG A 455 45.11 0.76 -13.88
C ARG A 455 44.92 2.15 -13.30
N GLN A 456 45.88 2.59 -12.50
CA GLN A 456 45.95 3.99 -12.06
C GLN A 456 45.97 4.92 -13.30
N GLY A 457 45.11 5.92 -13.30
CA GLY A 457 44.92 6.85 -14.41
C GLY A 457 43.82 6.49 -15.43
N ASP A 458 43.28 5.28 -15.40
CA ASP A 458 42.15 4.90 -16.24
C ASP A 458 40.86 5.69 -15.89
N LEU A 459 39.92 5.78 -16.83
CA LEU A 459 38.60 6.33 -16.55
C LEU A 459 37.77 5.34 -15.72
N GLY A 460 37.06 5.85 -14.70
CA GLY A 460 36.18 5.06 -13.86
C GLY A 460 34.83 4.78 -14.53
N ASP A 461 34.52 3.52 -14.80
CA ASP A 461 33.27 3.05 -15.42
C ASP A 461 32.41 2.18 -14.50
N ARG A 462 33.00 1.55 -13.47
CA ARG A 462 32.35 0.61 -12.55
C ARG A 462 32.83 0.74 -11.13
N TYR A 463 31.96 0.35 -10.23
CA TYR A 463 32.21 0.09 -8.82
C TYR A 463 32.30 -1.42 -8.58
N TYR A 464 33.16 -1.85 -7.66
CA TYR A 464 33.44 -3.28 -7.44
C TYR A 464 33.33 -3.64 -5.96
N VAL A 465 32.76 -4.83 -5.69
CA VAL A 465 32.69 -5.47 -4.37
C VAL A 465 33.37 -6.83 -4.45
N VAL A 466 34.26 -7.16 -3.52
CA VAL A 466 34.92 -8.45 -3.46
C VAL A 466 33.95 -9.48 -2.89
N ALA A 467 33.51 -10.43 -3.72
CA ALA A 467 32.63 -11.53 -3.33
C ALA A 467 33.41 -12.76 -2.86
N GLY A 468 34.66 -12.92 -3.32
CA GLY A 468 35.57 -13.98 -2.92
C GLY A 468 36.98 -13.72 -3.41
N GLY A 469 37.99 -14.27 -2.73
CA GLY A 469 39.42 -14.00 -2.98
C GLY A 469 39.88 -12.66 -2.41
N GLU A 470 41.04 -12.19 -2.84
CA GLU A 470 41.65 -10.94 -2.38
C GLU A 470 42.20 -10.15 -3.57
N VAL A 471 42.15 -8.82 -3.48
CA VAL A 471 42.74 -7.91 -4.46
C VAL A 471 43.80 -7.04 -3.80
N GLU A 472 44.89 -6.75 -4.54
CA GLU A 472 45.93 -5.80 -4.14
C GLU A 472 45.63 -4.43 -4.76
N VAL A 473 45.69 -3.39 -3.93
CA VAL A 473 45.61 -2.00 -4.34
C VAL A 473 47.03 -1.44 -4.44
N VAL A 474 47.44 -1.03 -5.63
CA VAL A 474 48.80 -0.60 -5.94
C VAL A 474 48.81 0.88 -6.35
N VAL A 475 49.59 1.71 -5.68
CA VAL A 475 49.81 3.12 -6.01
C VAL A 475 51.29 3.33 -6.33
N ASP A 476 51.56 3.93 -7.49
CA ASP A 476 52.94 4.21 -7.94
C ASP A 476 53.85 2.98 -7.85
N GLY A 477 53.32 1.80 -8.19
CA GLY A 477 54.04 0.51 -8.19
C GLY A 477 54.20 -0.15 -6.82
N ARG A 478 53.66 0.39 -5.73
CA ARG A 478 53.75 -0.18 -4.37
C ARG A 478 52.35 -0.65 -3.91
N VAL A 479 52.30 -1.85 -3.36
CA VAL A 479 51.11 -2.37 -2.71
C VAL A 479 50.85 -1.55 -1.45
N VAL A 480 49.71 -0.83 -1.42
CA VAL A 480 49.30 0.02 -0.30
C VAL A 480 48.18 -0.61 0.55
N ASN A 481 47.44 -1.54 -0.04
CA ASN A 481 46.37 -2.24 0.68
C ASN A 481 46.06 -3.60 0.03
N VAL A 482 45.51 -4.53 0.81
CA VAL A 482 44.92 -5.79 0.34
C VAL A 482 43.46 -5.82 0.81
N THR A 483 42.56 -6.07 -0.10
CA THR A 483 41.10 -6.03 0.17
C THR A 483 40.52 -7.41 -0.08
N GLY A 484 39.93 -8.00 0.97
CA GLY A 484 39.27 -9.32 0.96
C GLY A 484 37.74 -9.25 0.81
N PRO A 485 37.07 -10.41 1.01
CA PRO A 485 35.60 -10.53 0.84
C PRO A 485 34.82 -9.51 1.68
N GLY A 486 33.77 -8.88 1.09
CA GLY A 486 33.01 -7.80 1.68
C GLY A 486 33.63 -6.41 1.54
N GLY A 487 34.94 -6.35 1.14
CA GLY A 487 35.57 -5.08 0.78
C GLY A 487 35.13 -4.58 -0.59
N TYR A 488 35.39 -3.31 -0.85
CA TYR A 488 34.95 -2.65 -2.09
C TYR A 488 35.95 -1.60 -2.55
N PHE A 489 35.91 -1.23 -3.83
CA PHE A 489 36.83 -0.27 -4.43
C PHE A 489 36.24 0.35 -5.71
N GLY A 490 36.87 1.45 -6.16
CA GLY A 490 36.48 2.16 -7.37
C GLY A 490 35.49 3.32 -7.17
N GLU A 491 35.00 3.54 -5.95
CA GLU A 491 34.05 4.59 -5.59
C GLU A 491 34.61 6.00 -5.78
N ILE A 492 35.90 6.23 -5.51
CA ILE A 492 36.53 7.56 -5.55
C ILE A 492 36.44 8.13 -6.97
N ALA A 493 36.83 7.32 -7.98
CA ALA A 493 36.81 7.75 -9.37
C ALA A 493 35.40 8.10 -9.86
N LEU A 494 34.38 7.39 -9.38
CA LEU A 494 32.99 7.60 -9.77
C LEU A 494 32.35 8.81 -9.08
N LEU A 495 32.55 8.97 -7.77
CA LEU A 495 31.94 10.04 -6.97
C LEU A 495 32.60 11.40 -7.14
N ARG A 496 33.92 11.42 -7.41
CA ARG A 496 34.69 12.65 -7.61
C ARG A 496 34.93 13.01 -9.08
N ASP A 497 34.48 12.13 -10.00
CA ASP A 497 34.69 12.28 -11.45
C ASP A 497 36.16 12.49 -11.83
N VAL A 498 37.04 11.66 -11.25
CA VAL A 498 38.49 11.69 -11.45
C VAL A 498 38.95 10.35 -12.02
N PRO A 499 40.17 10.28 -12.67
CA PRO A 499 40.77 9.01 -13.05
C PRO A 499 40.98 8.09 -11.85
N ARG A 500 41.12 6.77 -12.11
CA ARG A 500 41.44 5.74 -11.07
C ARG A 500 42.65 6.17 -10.27
N THR A 501 42.53 6.19 -8.97
CA THR A 501 43.59 6.65 -8.06
C THR A 501 44.63 5.60 -7.76
N ALA A 502 44.38 4.33 -8.12
CA ALA A 502 45.27 3.17 -7.91
C ALA A 502 45.06 2.14 -9.02
N THR A 503 46.02 1.24 -9.20
CA THR A 503 45.86 -0.02 -9.94
C THR A 503 45.32 -1.07 -8.98
N VAL A 504 44.35 -1.88 -9.42
CA VAL A 504 43.83 -3.02 -8.64
C VAL A 504 44.03 -4.29 -9.43
N ARG A 505 44.67 -5.30 -8.78
CA ARG A 505 44.95 -6.61 -9.37
C ARG A 505 44.54 -7.74 -8.44
N ALA A 506 44.23 -8.89 -9.02
CA ALA A 506 43.86 -10.10 -8.29
C ALA A 506 45.05 -10.75 -7.58
N ASN A 507 44.93 -11.01 -6.27
CA ASN A 507 45.87 -11.78 -5.48
C ASN A 507 45.32 -13.22 -5.32
N GLY A 508 45.44 -14.01 -6.40
CA GLY A 508 44.82 -15.33 -6.50
C GLY A 508 43.58 -15.34 -7.39
N GLU A 509 42.74 -16.39 -7.29
CA GLU A 509 41.43 -16.40 -7.93
C GLU A 509 40.47 -15.45 -7.19
N VAL A 510 39.85 -14.51 -7.93
CA VAL A 510 39.00 -13.49 -7.36
C VAL A 510 37.62 -13.49 -8.04
N GLU A 511 36.58 -13.39 -7.24
CA GLU A 511 35.21 -13.15 -7.69
C GLU A 511 34.78 -11.76 -7.23
N LEU A 512 34.39 -10.89 -8.18
CA LEU A 512 33.92 -9.53 -7.93
C LEU A 512 32.45 -9.38 -8.37
N LEU A 513 31.73 -8.54 -7.67
CA LEU A 513 30.47 -7.96 -8.13
C LEU A 513 30.74 -6.57 -8.66
N ALA A 514 30.44 -6.33 -9.94
CA ALA A 514 30.61 -5.05 -10.61
C ALA A 514 29.26 -4.36 -10.77
N LEU A 515 29.19 -3.08 -10.41
CA LEU A 515 28.06 -2.18 -10.68
C LEU A 515 28.49 -1.15 -11.71
N ASP A 516 27.69 -0.93 -12.73
CA ASP A 516 27.94 0.12 -13.71
C ASP A 516 27.82 1.52 -13.06
N ARG A 517 28.54 2.49 -13.59
CA ARG A 517 28.63 3.87 -13.04
C ARG A 517 27.27 4.50 -12.79
N GLU A 518 26.33 4.36 -13.74
CA GLU A 518 25.01 4.98 -13.67
C GLU A 518 24.20 4.46 -12.49
N ASP A 519 24.16 3.14 -12.29
CA ASP A 519 23.43 2.50 -11.19
C ASP A 519 24.03 2.87 -9.83
N PHE A 520 25.37 2.88 -9.73
CA PHE A 520 26.08 3.25 -8.52
C PHE A 520 25.82 4.73 -8.13
N ILE A 521 26.00 5.64 -9.07
CA ILE A 521 25.81 7.08 -8.83
C ILE A 521 24.36 7.38 -8.47
N ALA A 522 23.37 6.83 -9.21
CA ALA A 522 21.96 7.04 -8.93
C ALA A 522 21.59 6.59 -7.51
N ALA A 523 22.11 5.45 -7.06
CA ALA A 523 21.83 4.94 -5.72
C ALA A 523 22.42 5.81 -4.62
N VAL A 524 23.69 6.22 -4.75
CA VAL A 524 24.40 6.97 -3.70
C VAL A 524 23.94 8.43 -3.67
N THR A 525 23.77 9.09 -4.83
CA THR A 525 23.41 10.52 -4.89
C THR A 525 21.93 10.77 -4.70
N GLY A 526 21.08 9.76 -4.89
CA GLY A 526 19.63 9.84 -4.65
C GLY A 526 19.23 9.92 -3.17
N HIS A 527 20.17 9.72 -2.22
CA HIS A 527 19.88 9.65 -0.78
C HIS A 527 20.89 10.46 0.04
N ALA A 528 20.40 11.48 0.75
CA ALA A 528 21.25 12.38 1.53
C ALA A 528 22.17 11.66 2.55
N ALA A 529 21.66 10.65 3.24
CA ALA A 529 22.45 9.87 4.20
C ALA A 529 23.57 9.04 3.52
N SER A 530 23.36 8.56 2.30
CA SER A 530 24.37 7.84 1.53
C SER A 530 25.46 8.78 0.99
N ILE A 531 25.11 10.01 0.63
CA ILE A 531 26.07 11.06 0.23
C ILE A 531 27.00 11.39 1.39
N GLU A 532 26.46 11.63 2.59
CA GLU A 532 27.24 11.95 3.79
C GLU A 532 28.20 10.80 4.16
N THR A 533 27.73 9.56 4.08
CA THR A 533 28.56 8.37 4.30
C THR A 533 29.66 8.26 3.23
N ALA A 534 29.33 8.52 1.95
CA ALA A 534 30.29 8.48 0.85
C ALA A 534 31.41 9.51 1.02
N ASP A 535 31.10 10.74 1.39
CA ASP A 535 32.09 11.79 1.64
C ASP A 535 33.04 11.40 2.78
N SER A 536 32.52 10.81 3.86
CA SER A 536 33.31 10.32 4.99
C SER A 536 34.27 9.20 4.59
N VAL A 537 33.79 8.21 3.81
CA VAL A 537 34.57 7.09 3.29
C VAL A 537 35.70 7.58 2.38
N ILE A 538 35.38 8.50 1.44
CA ILE A 538 36.35 9.08 0.51
C ILE A 538 37.44 9.83 1.27
N ALA A 539 37.07 10.68 2.23
CA ALA A 539 38.03 11.43 3.04
C ALA A 539 39.01 10.50 3.79
N THR A 540 38.50 9.43 4.39
CA THR A 540 39.29 8.45 5.09
C THR A 540 40.29 7.71 4.17
N ARG A 541 39.81 7.28 2.99
CA ARG A 541 40.64 6.55 2.01
C ARG A 541 41.69 7.41 1.31
N LEU A 542 41.35 8.65 0.95
CA LEU A 542 42.32 9.58 0.37
C LEU A 542 43.46 9.92 1.39
N GLY A 543 43.08 10.08 2.65
CA GLY A 543 44.05 10.27 3.73
C GLY A 543 45.04 9.08 3.93
N SER A 544 44.56 7.84 3.68
CA SER A 544 45.42 6.63 3.75
C SER A 544 46.25 6.39 2.51
N LEU A 545 45.83 6.82 1.32
CA LEU A 545 46.53 6.67 0.06
C LEU A 545 47.65 7.71 -0.16
N ARG A 546 47.51 8.93 0.35
CA ARG A 546 48.51 10.01 0.33
C ARG A 546 48.34 10.90 1.55
N PRO A 547 49.27 10.87 2.53
CA PRO A 547 49.25 11.73 3.72
C PRO A 547 49.52 13.22 3.38
N GLY A 548 48.80 13.85 2.48
CA GLY A 548 48.99 15.23 2.04
C GLY A 548 47.85 15.78 1.14
N LEU A 549 46.88 14.96 0.74
CA LEU A 549 45.77 15.34 -0.13
C LEU A 549 44.40 15.45 0.59
N ALA A 550 44.39 15.48 1.92
CA ALA A 550 43.16 15.56 2.71
C ALA A 550 42.47 16.94 2.69
N SER A 551 42.90 17.88 1.83
CA SER A 551 42.38 19.26 1.77
C SER A 551 42.09 19.76 0.34
N VAL A 552 41.61 18.90 -0.55
CA VAL A 552 41.09 19.34 -1.85
C VAL A 552 39.66 18.83 -2.05
#